data_272709a48f6b68916e66b6a9fc7c8ef0
#
_entry.id   272709a48f6b68916e66b6a9fc7c8ef0
#
_cell.length_a   1.000
_cell.length_b   1.000
_cell.length_c   1.000
_cell.angle_alpha   90.00
_cell.angle_beta   90.00
_cell.angle_gamma   90.00
#
_symmetry.space_group_name_H-M   'P 1'
#
loop_
_entity.id
_entity.type
_entity.pdbx_description
1 polymer ?
#
loop_
_entity_poly.entity_id
_entity_poly.type
_entity_poly.pdbx_seq_one_letter_code
_entity_poly.pdbx_strand_id
1 'polypeptide(L)'
;MKFTIDKREEIDSTNLEVIRRAKTGAPEGTLVQAERQISGRGRRGRAWESPAGSNLYMTLLLRPDVTMEQASVLTLIMALACQEGIKEATGLDCQIKWPNDLVHHKKKVVGILTEAAMLEQDEAFPEGETQKEHPYALACGVGINVNQKEFPEEIADKATSLFIESGRHWKRDEEKHTEERPEDVRDAVRDDILRAFAVRYEQFLQTADLSLMKEDYISHLINLDQPVRVLDPKGEFGGIALGIDNHGQLLVKTKENGIVPVYAGEVSVRGLYEYV
;
A
#
# COMPACT_ATOMS: atom_id res chain seq x y z
N MET A 1 0.63 -16.04 8.57
CA MET A 1 -0.25 -15.04 9.22
C MET A 1 -1.71 -15.45 9.06
N LYS A 2 -2.59 -15.25 10.09
CA LYS A 2 -4.04 -15.47 10.01
C LYS A 2 -4.76 -14.13 9.90
N PHE A 3 -5.72 -14.00 8.99
CA PHE A 3 -6.49 -12.79 8.81
C PHE A 3 -7.90 -12.91 9.41
N THR A 4 -8.35 -11.84 10.07
CA THR A 4 -9.73 -11.70 10.55
C THR A 4 -10.33 -10.45 9.89
N ILE A 5 -11.30 -10.66 9.00
CA ILE A 5 -11.88 -9.62 8.15
C ILE A 5 -13.16 -9.08 8.78
N ASP A 6 -13.22 -7.77 8.99
CA ASP A 6 -14.42 -7.04 9.41
C ASP A 6 -14.84 -6.07 8.30
N LYS A 7 -16.01 -6.33 7.71
CA LYS A 7 -16.60 -5.48 6.67
C LYS A 7 -17.58 -4.48 7.26
N ARG A 8 -17.46 -3.22 6.81
CA ARG A 8 -18.29 -2.09 7.23
C ARG A 8 -18.93 -1.42 6.02
N GLU A 9 -20.18 -1.04 6.13
CA GLU A 9 -20.87 -0.26 5.10
C GLU A 9 -20.27 1.15 4.99
N GLU A 10 -20.16 1.84 6.13
CA GLU A 10 -19.62 3.19 6.22
C GLU A 10 -18.78 3.37 7.47
N ILE A 11 -17.68 4.09 7.35
CA ILE A 11 -16.79 4.44 8.46
C ILE A 11 -16.08 5.78 8.17
N ASP A 12 -15.53 6.40 9.20
CA ASP A 12 -14.69 7.59 9.01
C ASP A 12 -13.44 7.27 8.19
N SER A 13 -12.62 6.32 8.67
CA SER A 13 -11.43 5.83 7.97
C SER A 13 -11.07 4.43 8.47
N THR A 14 -10.77 3.52 7.54
CA THR A 14 -10.30 2.17 7.89
C THR A 14 -8.98 2.21 8.67
N ASN A 15 -8.07 3.17 8.38
CA ASN A 15 -6.83 3.37 9.15
C ASN A 15 -7.13 3.79 10.60
N LEU A 16 -8.02 4.77 10.79
CA LEU A 16 -8.38 5.24 12.15
C LEU A 16 -9.04 4.13 12.95
N GLU A 17 -9.89 3.32 12.32
CA GLU A 17 -10.52 2.19 13.01
C GLU A 17 -9.51 1.12 13.42
N VAL A 18 -8.57 0.78 12.54
CA VAL A 18 -7.50 -0.16 12.88
C VAL A 18 -6.63 0.36 14.02
N ILE A 19 -6.32 1.66 14.04
CA ILE A 19 -5.59 2.30 15.16
C ILE A 19 -6.40 2.21 16.46
N ARG A 20 -7.71 2.50 16.44
CA ARG A 20 -8.58 2.34 17.62
C ARG A 20 -8.58 0.92 18.15
N ARG A 21 -8.67 -0.05 17.25
CA ARG A 21 -8.62 -1.48 17.62
C ARG A 21 -7.26 -1.92 18.13
N ALA A 22 -6.19 -1.40 17.54
CA ALA A 22 -4.84 -1.69 18.03
C ALA A 22 -4.68 -1.30 19.50
N LYS A 23 -5.22 -0.14 19.90
CA LYS A 23 -5.20 0.38 21.28
C LYS A 23 -6.07 -0.44 22.25
N THR A 24 -7.04 -1.18 21.73
CA THR A 24 -7.90 -2.07 22.55
C THR A 24 -7.52 -3.55 22.45
N GLY A 25 -6.28 -3.85 21.99
CA GLY A 25 -5.74 -5.21 22.01
C GLY A 25 -6.14 -6.09 20.84
N ALA A 26 -6.60 -5.53 19.71
CA ALA A 26 -6.86 -6.34 18.53
C ALA A 26 -5.57 -7.05 18.05
N PRO A 27 -5.64 -8.33 17.66
CA PRO A 27 -4.47 -9.09 17.22
C PRO A 27 -3.95 -8.65 15.85
N GLU A 28 -2.68 -8.93 15.59
CA GLU A 28 -2.11 -8.84 14.24
C GLU A 28 -2.94 -9.66 13.24
N GLY A 29 -3.06 -9.16 12.01
CA GLY A 29 -3.90 -9.78 10.98
C GLY A 29 -5.37 -9.34 11.02
N THR A 30 -5.77 -8.47 11.97
CA THR A 30 -7.09 -7.82 11.92
C THR A 30 -7.16 -6.90 10.70
N LEU A 31 -8.14 -7.15 9.82
CA LEU A 31 -8.40 -6.35 8.62
C LEU A 31 -9.77 -5.65 8.75
N VAL A 32 -9.79 -4.35 8.54
CA VAL A 32 -11.02 -3.59 8.36
C VAL A 32 -11.18 -3.22 6.89
N GLN A 33 -12.31 -3.59 6.29
CA GLN A 33 -12.71 -3.21 4.94
C GLN A 33 -13.99 -2.37 5.01
N ALA A 34 -14.10 -1.32 4.20
CA ALA A 34 -15.29 -0.48 4.15
C ALA A 34 -15.81 -0.30 2.72
N GLU A 35 -17.14 -0.22 2.57
CA GLU A 35 -17.76 0.16 1.30
C GLU A 35 -17.60 1.66 1.02
N ARG A 36 -17.58 2.49 2.09
CA ARG A 36 -17.41 3.94 2.02
C ARG A 36 -16.59 4.46 3.18
N GLN A 37 -15.73 5.45 2.90
CA GLN A 37 -15.07 6.25 3.95
C GLN A 37 -15.52 7.71 3.87
N ILE A 38 -15.96 8.28 4.99
CA ILE A 38 -16.38 9.70 5.09
C ILE A 38 -15.15 10.62 5.06
N SER A 39 -14.04 10.17 5.63
CA SER A 39 -12.79 10.92 5.79
C SER A 39 -11.59 10.07 5.40
N GLY A 40 -11.63 9.47 4.18
CA GLY A 40 -10.54 8.67 3.63
C GLY A 40 -9.22 9.46 3.63
N ARG A 41 -8.13 8.81 4.02
CA ARG A 41 -6.83 9.44 4.27
C ARG A 41 -5.79 9.03 3.25
N GLY A 42 -4.98 9.99 2.85
CA GLY A 42 -3.78 9.81 2.06
C GLY A 42 -2.57 10.46 2.71
N ARG A 43 -1.39 10.23 2.18
CA ARG A 43 -0.14 10.81 2.70
C ARG A 43 -0.15 12.34 2.69
N ARG A 44 0.53 12.93 3.66
CA ARG A 44 0.73 14.38 3.79
C ARG A 44 -0.61 15.14 3.93
N GLY A 45 -1.58 14.57 4.65
CA GLY A 45 -2.86 15.19 4.93
C GLY A 45 -3.82 15.28 3.73
N ARG A 46 -3.53 14.62 2.61
CA ARG A 46 -4.45 14.58 1.47
C ARG A 46 -5.63 13.68 1.77
N ALA A 47 -6.78 14.00 1.21
CA ALA A 47 -7.94 13.11 1.23
C ALA A 47 -7.75 11.96 0.21
N TRP A 48 -8.35 10.82 0.51
CA TRP A 48 -8.61 9.74 -0.41
C TRP A 48 -10.11 9.65 -0.63
N GLU A 49 -10.59 10.00 -1.81
CA GLU A 49 -12.01 9.90 -2.14
C GLU A 49 -12.45 8.44 -2.14
N SER A 50 -13.53 8.18 -1.42
CA SER A 50 -13.98 6.81 -1.14
C SER A 50 -15.47 6.63 -1.40
N PRO A 51 -15.93 6.74 -2.66
CA PRO A 51 -17.34 6.49 -3.01
C PRO A 51 -17.73 5.04 -2.73
N ALA A 52 -19.00 4.83 -2.31
CA ALA A 52 -19.50 3.52 -1.99
C ALA A 52 -19.60 2.59 -3.21
N GLY A 53 -19.38 1.29 -2.99
CA GLY A 53 -19.75 0.22 -3.90
C GLY A 53 -18.86 0.01 -5.12
N SER A 54 -17.85 0.85 -5.36
CA SER A 54 -17.03 0.75 -6.57
C SER A 54 -15.59 0.32 -6.33
N ASN A 55 -15.02 0.65 -5.19
CA ASN A 55 -13.59 0.51 -4.93
C ASN A 55 -13.33 -0.41 -3.72
N LEU A 56 -12.08 -0.75 -3.50
CA LEU A 56 -11.65 -1.50 -2.32
C LEU A 56 -10.90 -0.56 -1.36
N TYR A 57 -11.40 -0.43 -0.15
CA TYR A 57 -10.77 0.31 0.94
C TYR A 57 -10.56 -0.64 2.10
N MET A 58 -9.32 -0.92 2.42
CA MET A 58 -8.97 -1.84 3.49
C MET A 58 -7.76 -1.38 4.27
N THR A 59 -7.67 -1.78 5.54
CA THR A 59 -6.50 -1.54 6.38
C THR A 59 -6.19 -2.80 7.18
N LEU A 60 -4.94 -3.22 7.12
CA LEU A 60 -4.40 -4.36 7.85
C LEU A 60 -3.66 -3.88 9.09
N LEU A 61 -3.94 -4.49 10.23
CA LEU A 61 -3.21 -4.30 11.49
C LEU A 61 -1.97 -5.20 11.51
N LEU A 62 -0.81 -4.59 11.71
CA LEU A 62 0.47 -5.27 11.88
C LEU A 62 1.07 -4.92 13.24
N ARG A 63 1.80 -5.88 13.83
CA ARG A 63 2.52 -5.73 15.10
C ARG A 63 3.93 -6.34 15.00
N PRO A 64 4.77 -5.87 14.06
CA PRO A 64 6.11 -6.42 13.91
C PRO A 64 6.98 -6.04 15.12
N ASP A 65 7.85 -6.96 15.54
CA ASP A 65 8.85 -6.68 16.59
C ASP A 65 10.18 -6.25 15.97
N VAL A 66 10.16 -5.11 15.32
CA VAL A 66 11.31 -4.48 14.65
C VAL A 66 11.29 -2.97 14.94
N THR A 67 12.37 -2.26 14.66
CA THR A 67 12.39 -0.80 14.82
C THR A 67 11.45 -0.11 13.84
N MET A 68 11.00 1.11 14.17
CA MET A 68 10.15 1.92 13.28
C MET A 68 10.83 2.20 11.91
N GLU A 69 12.15 2.33 11.91
CA GLU A 69 12.92 2.49 10.67
C GLU A 69 12.80 1.25 9.79
N GLN A 70 13.04 0.06 10.34
CA GLN A 70 12.86 -1.21 9.64
C GLN A 70 11.42 -1.42 9.18
N ALA A 71 10.44 -1.08 10.01
CA ALA A 71 9.02 -1.22 9.68
C ALA A 71 8.58 -0.32 8.50
N SER A 72 9.33 0.73 8.18
CA SER A 72 9.02 1.64 7.06
C SER A 72 8.93 0.93 5.72
N VAL A 73 9.65 -0.18 5.53
CA VAL A 73 9.63 -0.99 4.29
C VAL A 73 8.31 -1.75 4.09
N LEU A 74 7.47 -1.89 5.12
CA LEU A 74 6.19 -2.60 5.00
C LEU A 74 5.23 -1.94 4.01
N THR A 75 5.37 -0.64 3.77
CA THR A 75 4.67 0.05 2.68
C THR A 75 5.07 -0.50 1.31
N LEU A 76 6.36 -0.75 1.09
CA LEU A 76 6.90 -1.27 -0.16
C LEU A 76 6.53 -2.75 -0.34
N ILE A 77 6.54 -3.51 0.74
CA ILE A 77 6.10 -4.92 0.75
C ILE A 77 4.60 -5.02 0.39
N MET A 78 3.77 -4.14 0.94
CA MET A 78 2.36 -4.07 0.57
C MET A 78 2.18 -3.66 -0.90
N ALA A 79 3.05 -2.79 -1.45
CA ALA A 79 3.01 -2.44 -2.87
C ALA A 79 3.30 -3.65 -3.78
N LEU A 80 4.30 -4.46 -3.44
CA LEU A 80 4.55 -5.74 -4.14
C LEU A 80 3.36 -6.69 -4.06
N ALA A 81 2.78 -6.83 -2.87
CA ALA A 81 1.61 -7.69 -2.67
C ALA A 81 0.40 -7.20 -3.47
N CYS A 82 0.18 -5.88 -3.56
CA CYS A 82 -0.87 -5.29 -4.39
C CYS A 82 -0.61 -5.54 -5.89
N GLN A 83 0.64 -5.43 -6.35
CA GLN A 83 1.00 -5.69 -7.74
C GLN A 83 0.68 -7.13 -8.12
N GLU A 84 1.15 -8.10 -7.32
CA GLU A 84 0.90 -9.52 -7.54
C GLU A 84 -0.58 -9.88 -7.42
N GLY A 85 -1.26 -9.44 -6.35
CA GLY A 85 -2.67 -9.77 -6.12
C GLY A 85 -3.60 -9.18 -7.18
N ILE A 86 -3.36 -7.97 -7.67
CA ILE A 86 -4.11 -7.38 -8.78
C ILE A 86 -3.88 -8.19 -10.06
N LYS A 87 -2.64 -8.53 -10.36
CA LYS A 87 -2.28 -9.32 -11.55
C LYS A 87 -2.94 -10.70 -11.53
N GLU A 88 -2.92 -11.38 -10.39
CA GLU A 88 -3.54 -12.70 -10.21
C GLU A 88 -5.07 -12.63 -10.36
N ALA A 89 -5.71 -11.67 -9.70
CA ALA A 89 -7.17 -11.54 -9.72
C ALA A 89 -7.70 -11.05 -11.08
N THR A 90 -6.96 -10.19 -11.81
CA THR A 90 -7.49 -9.42 -12.94
C THR A 90 -6.70 -9.58 -14.23
N GLY A 91 -5.49 -10.07 -14.18
CA GLY A 91 -4.55 -10.10 -15.32
C GLY A 91 -3.89 -8.75 -15.64
N LEU A 92 -4.23 -7.66 -14.93
CA LEU A 92 -3.63 -6.35 -15.15
C LEU A 92 -2.28 -6.23 -14.45
N ASP A 93 -1.25 -5.88 -15.20
CA ASP A 93 0.11 -5.72 -14.72
C ASP A 93 0.38 -4.26 -14.35
N CYS A 94 0.25 -3.93 -13.06
CA CYS A 94 0.53 -2.60 -12.55
C CYS A 94 2.01 -2.44 -12.22
N GLN A 95 2.54 -1.23 -12.36
CA GLN A 95 3.90 -0.88 -11.95
C GLN A 95 3.88 -0.13 -10.61
N ILE A 96 4.94 -0.28 -9.84
CA ILE A 96 5.09 0.41 -8.56
C ILE A 96 5.72 1.78 -8.80
N LYS A 97 5.04 2.83 -8.35
CA LYS A 97 5.62 4.16 -8.23
C LYS A 97 6.03 4.40 -6.78
N TRP A 98 7.34 4.40 -6.55
CA TRP A 98 7.90 4.58 -5.22
C TRP A 98 7.38 5.86 -4.54
N PRO A 99 7.06 5.81 -3.24
CA PRO A 99 7.18 4.65 -2.36
C PRO A 99 5.85 3.88 -2.15
N ASN A 100 4.71 4.37 -2.59
CA ASN A 100 3.41 3.96 -2.03
C ASN A 100 2.24 3.93 -3.01
N ASP A 101 2.51 4.07 -4.30
CA ASP A 101 1.47 4.07 -5.31
C ASP A 101 1.69 2.95 -6.34
N LEU A 102 0.61 2.34 -6.84
CA LEU A 102 0.68 1.56 -8.06
C LEU A 102 0.01 2.32 -9.18
N VAL A 103 0.59 2.19 -10.37
CA VAL A 103 0.13 2.86 -11.58
C VAL A 103 -0.05 1.85 -12.70
N HIS A 104 -1.00 2.14 -13.60
CA HIS A 104 -1.13 1.51 -14.89
C HIS A 104 -1.21 2.61 -15.94
N HIS A 105 -0.45 2.46 -17.06
CA HIS A 105 -0.28 3.53 -18.06
C HIS A 105 0.02 4.92 -17.43
N LYS A 106 0.89 4.95 -16.41
CA LYS A 106 1.30 6.16 -15.65
C LYS A 106 0.18 6.80 -14.81
N LYS A 107 -1.02 6.23 -14.75
CA LYS A 107 -2.13 6.71 -13.92
C LYS A 107 -2.29 5.86 -12.67
N LYS A 108 -2.59 6.50 -11.56
CA LYS A 108 -2.71 5.85 -10.26
C LYS A 108 -3.94 4.97 -10.16
N VAL A 109 -3.71 3.70 -9.78
CA VAL A 109 -4.73 2.69 -9.47
C VAL A 109 -4.83 2.44 -7.98
N VAL A 110 -3.66 2.38 -7.28
CA VAL A 110 -3.57 2.06 -5.87
C VAL A 110 -2.83 3.15 -5.11
N GLY A 111 -3.30 3.46 -3.90
CA GLY A 111 -2.58 4.24 -2.90
C GLY A 111 -2.45 3.48 -1.60
N ILE A 112 -1.26 3.48 -1.01
CA ILE A 112 -0.96 2.82 0.26
C ILE A 112 -0.61 3.89 1.29
N LEU A 113 -1.16 3.75 2.51
CA LEU A 113 -0.87 4.63 3.64
C LEU A 113 -0.61 3.80 4.89
N THR A 114 0.64 3.70 5.30
CA THR A 114 1.00 3.07 6.58
C THR A 114 1.16 4.14 7.65
N GLU A 115 0.41 3.99 8.74
CA GLU A 115 0.44 4.87 9.91
C GLU A 115 0.77 4.06 11.15
N ALA A 116 1.69 4.59 11.98
CA ALA A 116 2.04 3.97 13.25
C ALA A 116 1.20 4.54 14.40
N ALA A 117 0.79 3.66 15.30
CA ALA A 117 0.22 4.00 16.59
C ALA A 117 1.18 3.53 17.69
N MET A 118 1.76 4.46 18.44
CA MET A 118 2.49 4.11 19.66
C MET A 118 1.48 3.60 20.67
N LEU A 119 1.82 2.50 21.34
CA LEU A 119 1.00 1.89 22.38
C LEU A 119 1.59 2.28 23.75
N GLU A 120 0.75 2.71 24.68
CA GLU A 120 1.15 2.95 26.07
C GLU A 120 1.37 1.62 26.79
N GLN A 121 2.18 1.59 27.83
CA GLN A 121 2.52 0.35 28.57
C GLN A 121 1.28 -0.36 29.15
N ASP A 122 0.20 0.39 29.40
CA ASP A 122 -1.08 -0.11 29.91
C ASP A 122 -2.10 -0.41 28.79
N GLU A 123 -1.79 -0.09 27.53
CA GLU A 123 -2.68 -0.42 26.41
C GLU A 123 -2.55 -1.91 26.07
N ALA A 124 -3.71 -2.56 25.93
CA ALA A 124 -3.83 -3.99 25.88
C ALA A 124 -3.03 -4.64 24.73
N PHE A 125 -2.10 -5.50 25.08
CA PHE A 125 -1.62 -6.53 24.17
C PHE A 125 -2.67 -7.63 24.06
N PRO A 126 -2.78 -8.31 22.89
CA PRO A 126 -3.65 -9.47 22.77
C PRO A 126 -3.36 -10.50 23.87
N GLU A 127 -4.40 -11.16 24.38
CA GLU A 127 -4.21 -12.20 25.38
C GLU A 127 -3.19 -13.26 24.91
N GLY A 128 -2.17 -13.52 25.72
CA GLY A 128 -1.12 -14.51 25.43
C GLY A 128 0.07 -13.98 24.64
N GLU A 129 0.11 -12.71 24.24
CA GLU A 129 1.32 -12.08 23.69
C GLU A 129 2.20 -11.50 24.82
N THR A 130 3.50 -11.76 24.73
CA THR A 130 4.50 -11.13 25.61
C THR A 130 4.72 -9.68 25.20
N GLN A 131 5.08 -8.84 26.17
CA GLN A 131 5.47 -7.45 25.91
C GLN A 131 6.62 -7.40 24.89
N LYS A 132 6.40 -6.70 23.77
CA LYS A 132 7.39 -6.56 22.70
C LYS A 132 8.43 -5.49 23.06
N GLU A 133 9.62 -5.62 22.51
CA GLU A 133 10.69 -4.62 22.67
C GLU A 133 10.25 -3.28 22.04
N HIS A 134 9.44 -3.34 20.98
CA HIS A 134 8.94 -2.18 20.25
C HIS A 134 7.40 -2.08 20.34
N PRO A 135 6.85 -1.38 21.37
CA PRO A 135 5.42 -1.33 21.62
C PRO A 135 4.69 -0.34 20.66
N TYR A 136 4.49 -0.73 19.43
CA TYR A 136 3.68 0.00 18.46
C TYR A 136 2.85 -0.95 17.59
N ALA A 137 1.86 -0.39 16.92
CA ALA A 137 1.09 -1.07 15.90
C ALA A 137 1.10 -0.25 14.61
N LEU A 138 0.99 -0.93 13.47
CA LEU A 138 0.89 -0.30 12.16
C LEU A 138 -0.49 -0.56 11.55
N ALA A 139 -1.12 0.52 11.10
CA ALA A 139 -2.30 0.49 10.24
C ALA A 139 -1.82 0.61 8.79
N CYS A 140 -1.75 -0.50 8.06
CA CYS A 140 -1.34 -0.54 6.66
C CYS A 140 -2.58 -0.44 5.77
N GLY A 141 -2.95 0.79 5.38
CA GLY A 141 -4.12 1.10 4.57
C GLY A 141 -3.85 0.98 3.08
N VAL A 142 -4.81 0.42 2.36
CA VAL A 142 -4.79 0.24 0.90
C VAL A 142 -6.11 0.73 0.31
N GLY A 143 -6.03 1.67 -0.62
CA GLY A 143 -7.15 2.10 -1.46
C GLY A 143 -6.90 1.71 -2.90
N ILE A 144 -7.83 0.96 -3.51
CA ILE A 144 -7.74 0.51 -4.90
C ILE A 144 -8.96 0.99 -5.67
N ASN A 145 -8.71 1.69 -6.77
CA ASN A 145 -9.75 2.05 -7.72
C ASN A 145 -10.10 0.81 -8.57
N VAL A 146 -11.21 0.15 -8.27
CA VAL A 146 -11.62 -1.10 -8.93
C VAL A 146 -12.60 -0.81 -10.06
N ASN A 147 -13.83 -0.44 -9.72
CA ASN A 147 -14.92 -0.25 -10.68
C ASN A 147 -15.29 1.24 -10.91
N GLN A 148 -14.50 2.17 -10.43
CA GLN A 148 -14.73 3.60 -10.64
C GLN A 148 -14.62 3.95 -12.11
N LYS A 149 -15.64 4.63 -12.64
CA LYS A 149 -15.76 4.96 -14.08
C LYS A 149 -15.25 6.35 -14.41
N GLU A 150 -15.35 7.25 -13.45
CA GLU A 150 -15.04 8.68 -13.62
C GLU A 150 -14.28 9.19 -12.40
N PHE A 151 -13.42 10.14 -12.63
CA PHE A 151 -12.64 10.83 -11.59
C PHE A 151 -12.90 12.33 -11.68
N PRO A 152 -12.81 13.07 -10.55
CA PRO A 152 -12.83 14.54 -10.58
C PRO A 152 -11.82 15.12 -11.58
N GLU A 153 -12.19 16.21 -12.23
CA GLU A 153 -11.39 16.83 -13.28
C GLU A 153 -9.93 17.10 -12.87
N GLU A 154 -9.72 17.46 -11.61
CA GLU A 154 -8.41 17.78 -11.04
C GLU A 154 -7.45 16.59 -10.96
N ILE A 155 -7.97 15.36 -11.03
CA ILE A 155 -7.19 14.12 -10.96
C ILE A 155 -7.42 13.16 -12.12
N ALA A 156 -8.33 13.45 -13.05
CA ALA A 156 -8.71 12.56 -14.15
C ALA A 156 -7.54 12.23 -15.10
N ASP A 157 -6.55 13.12 -15.19
CA ASP A 157 -5.31 12.91 -15.93
C ASP A 157 -4.29 12.00 -15.19
N LYS A 158 -4.44 11.83 -13.86
CA LYS A 158 -3.47 11.16 -12.96
C LYS A 158 -4.02 9.91 -12.30
N ALA A 159 -5.33 9.68 -12.36
CA ALA A 159 -5.98 8.52 -11.74
C ALA A 159 -6.65 7.65 -12.80
N THR A 160 -6.73 6.35 -12.50
CA THR A 160 -7.46 5.37 -13.30
C THR A 160 -7.98 4.26 -12.40
N SER A 161 -8.75 3.32 -12.96
CA SER A 161 -9.28 2.15 -12.26
C SER A 161 -9.04 0.88 -13.06
N LEU A 162 -9.13 -0.26 -12.38
CA LEU A 162 -9.07 -1.56 -13.06
C LEU A 162 -10.15 -1.68 -14.13
N PHE A 163 -11.33 -1.09 -13.90
CA PHE A 163 -12.42 -1.04 -14.89
C PHE A 163 -12.05 -0.25 -16.14
N ILE A 164 -11.51 0.96 -16.00
CA ILE A 164 -11.13 1.83 -17.14
C ILE A 164 -10.06 1.14 -17.98
N GLU A 165 -9.06 0.54 -17.33
CA GLU A 165 -7.91 -0.07 -18.03
C GLU A 165 -8.25 -1.38 -18.72
N SER A 166 -9.21 -2.15 -18.19
CA SER A 166 -9.59 -3.45 -18.76
C SER A 166 -10.82 -3.40 -19.68
N GLY A 167 -11.63 -2.35 -19.57
CA GLY A 167 -12.95 -2.27 -20.22
C GLY A 167 -13.97 -3.27 -19.65
N ARG A 168 -13.63 -3.94 -18.54
CA ARG A 168 -14.48 -4.97 -17.94
C ARG A 168 -15.04 -4.49 -16.61
N HIS A 169 -16.38 -4.56 -16.47
CA HIS A 169 -16.99 -4.61 -15.14
C HIS A 169 -16.61 -5.93 -14.50
N TRP A 170 -15.84 -5.84 -13.44
CA TRP A 170 -15.47 -7.00 -12.66
C TRP A 170 -16.67 -7.45 -11.82
N LYS A 171 -17.70 -7.95 -12.53
CA LYS A 171 -18.72 -8.81 -11.98
C LYS A 171 -18.28 -10.25 -12.21
N ARG A 172 -18.66 -11.11 -11.30
CA ARG A 172 -18.51 -12.56 -11.40
C ARG A 172 -18.74 -13.04 -12.83
N ASP A 173 -17.77 -13.68 -13.43
CA ASP A 173 -17.92 -14.40 -14.69
C ASP A 173 -18.64 -15.71 -14.34
N GLU A 174 -19.93 -15.83 -14.64
CA GLU A 174 -20.79 -16.99 -14.32
C GLU A 174 -20.28 -18.31 -14.94
N GLU A 175 -19.39 -18.22 -15.94
CA GLU A 175 -18.85 -19.39 -16.64
C GLU A 175 -17.56 -19.97 -16.04
N LYS A 176 -16.89 -19.28 -15.09
CA LYS A 176 -15.64 -19.73 -14.46
C LYS A 176 -15.77 -20.02 -12.97
N HIS A 177 -16.95 -20.48 -12.54
CA HIS A 177 -17.17 -20.82 -11.14
C HIS A 177 -16.42 -22.11 -10.75
N THR A 178 -15.37 -21.92 -9.97
CA THR A 178 -14.98 -22.89 -8.97
C THR A 178 -15.53 -22.39 -7.63
N GLU A 179 -16.02 -23.26 -6.77
CA GLU A 179 -16.62 -22.98 -5.45
C GLU A 179 -15.70 -22.18 -4.50
N GLU A 180 -14.47 -21.87 -4.91
CA GLU A 180 -13.39 -21.25 -4.12
C GLU A 180 -13.15 -19.76 -4.39
N ARG A 181 -13.79 -19.11 -5.40
CA ARG A 181 -13.57 -17.69 -5.66
C ARG A 181 -14.73 -16.80 -5.19
N PRO A 182 -14.42 -15.68 -4.50
CA PRO A 182 -15.43 -14.74 -4.00
C PRO A 182 -16.35 -14.19 -5.12
N GLU A 183 -17.60 -13.88 -4.75
CA GLU A 183 -18.60 -13.34 -5.68
C GLU A 183 -18.25 -11.92 -6.17
N ASP A 184 -17.52 -11.14 -5.38
CA ASP A 184 -17.08 -9.79 -5.70
C ASP A 184 -15.58 -9.81 -6.04
N VAL A 185 -15.22 -9.26 -7.19
CA VAL A 185 -13.81 -9.14 -7.60
C VAL A 185 -12.98 -8.36 -6.56
N ARG A 186 -13.58 -7.41 -5.85
CA ARG A 186 -12.89 -6.67 -4.79
C ARG A 186 -12.43 -7.60 -3.67
N ASP A 187 -13.23 -8.59 -3.34
CA ASP A 187 -12.88 -9.63 -2.38
C ASP A 187 -11.79 -10.56 -2.93
N ALA A 188 -11.85 -10.93 -4.22
CA ALA A 188 -10.78 -11.71 -4.85
C ALA A 188 -9.45 -10.95 -4.85
N VAL A 189 -9.46 -9.67 -5.25
CA VAL A 189 -8.26 -8.80 -5.21
C VAL A 189 -7.72 -8.70 -3.79
N ARG A 190 -8.59 -8.48 -2.78
CA ARG A 190 -8.18 -8.46 -1.37
C ARG A 190 -7.51 -9.77 -0.96
N ASP A 191 -8.12 -10.90 -1.24
CA ASP A 191 -7.65 -12.21 -0.78
C ASP A 191 -6.33 -12.59 -1.44
N ASP A 192 -6.16 -12.28 -2.73
CA ASP A 192 -4.90 -12.49 -3.44
C ASP A 192 -3.78 -11.56 -2.90
N ILE A 193 -4.10 -10.29 -2.61
CA ILE A 193 -3.17 -9.36 -1.95
C ILE A 193 -2.75 -9.88 -0.56
N LEU A 194 -3.71 -10.32 0.25
CA LEU A 194 -3.40 -10.82 1.60
C LEU A 194 -2.54 -12.08 1.56
N ARG A 195 -2.77 -12.97 0.58
CA ARG A 195 -1.94 -14.17 0.36
C ARG A 195 -0.50 -13.79 -0.01
N ALA A 196 -0.34 -12.90 -0.99
CA ALA A 196 0.96 -12.39 -1.42
C ALA A 196 1.68 -11.66 -0.28
N PHE A 197 0.95 -10.84 0.48
CA PHE A 197 1.51 -10.12 1.62
C PHE A 197 1.99 -11.06 2.73
N ALA A 198 1.23 -12.10 3.07
CA ALA A 198 1.61 -13.04 4.13
C ALA A 198 2.97 -13.68 3.85
N VAL A 199 3.20 -14.13 2.62
CA VAL A 199 4.50 -14.74 2.21
C VAL A 199 5.63 -13.73 2.35
N ARG A 200 5.46 -12.50 1.85
CA ARG A 200 6.49 -11.45 1.88
C ARG A 200 6.74 -10.93 3.29
N TYR A 201 5.72 -10.86 4.11
CA TYR A 201 5.85 -10.48 5.51
C TYR A 201 6.67 -11.50 6.32
N GLU A 202 6.48 -12.80 6.07
CA GLU A 202 7.32 -13.84 6.67
C GLU A 202 8.79 -13.74 6.23
N GLN A 203 9.05 -13.40 4.97
CA GLN A 203 10.41 -13.12 4.48
C GLN A 203 11.02 -11.88 5.17
N PHE A 204 10.23 -10.81 5.30
CA PHE A 204 10.66 -9.60 6.01
C PHE A 204 11.02 -9.87 7.47
N LEU A 205 10.24 -10.67 8.19
CA LEU A 205 10.53 -11.01 9.58
C LEU A 205 11.84 -11.79 9.77
N GLN A 206 12.39 -12.40 8.71
CA GLN A 206 13.68 -13.11 8.77
C GLN A 206 14.88 -12.15 8.68
N THR A 207 14.75 -11.05 7.95
CA THR A 207 15.86 -10.14 7.65
C THR A 207 15.67 -8.73 8.20
N ALA A 208 14.41 -8.37 8.53
CA ALA A 208 13.97 -7.03 8.91
C ALA A 208 14.30 -5.95 7.84
N ASP A 209 14.46 -6.37 6.58
CA ASP A 209 14.72 -5.50 5.42
C ASP A 209 14.15 -6.11 4.12
N LEU A 210 14.45 -5.53 2.97
CA LEU A 210 14.00 -5.96 1.64
C LEU A 210 14.98 -6.89 0.91
N SER A 211 16.05 -7.36 1.55
CA SER A 211 17.13 -8.12 0.87
C SER A 211 16.62 -9.34 0.09
N LEU A 212 15.58 -10.01 0.58
CA LEU A 212 15.00 -11.20 -0.07
C LEU A 212 14.01 -10.89 -1.21
N MET A 213 13.60 -9.61 -1.38
CA MET A 213 12.60 -9.22 -2.39
C MET A 213 12.93 -7.93 -3.14
N LYS A 214 14.12 -7.39 -2.94
CA LYS A 214 14.57 -6.13 -3.55
C LYS A 214 14.56 -6.18 -5.07
N GLU A 215 15.10 -7.24 -5.66
CA GLU A 215 15.18 -7.40 -7.11
C GLU A 215 13.79 -7.53 -7.74
N ASP A 216 12.88 -8.25 -7.07
CA ASP A 216 11.47 -8.33 -7.46
C ASP A 216 10.82 -6.94 -7.44
N TYR A 217 11.03 -6.16 -6.36
CA TYR A 217 10.53 -4.79 -6.28
C TYR A 217 11.07 -3.89 -7.41
N ILE A 218 12.38 -3.95 -7.66
CA ILE A 218 13.03 -3.15 -8.70
C ILE A 218 12.49 -3.50 -10.09
N SER A 219 12.18 -4.77 -10.36
CA SER A 219 11.63 -5.20 -11.65
C SER A 219 10.26 -4.60 -11.98
N HIS A 220 9.49 -4.20 -10.95
CA HIS A 220 8.20 -3.54 -11.09
C HIS A 220 8.25 -2.02 -10.92
N LEU A 221 9.44 -1.44 -10.65
CA LEU A 221 9.59 -0.03 -10.32
C LEU A 221 9.54 0.85 -11.58
N ILE A 222 8.47 1.64 -11.74
CA ILE A 222 8.33 2.56 -12.88
C ILE A 222 9.35 3.70 -12.86
N ASN A 223 9.91 4.02 -11.70
CA ASN A 223 10.90 5.06 -11.54
C ASN A 223 12.33 4.63 -11.96
N LEU A 224 12.58 3.32 -12.18
CA LEU A 224 13.90 2.81 -12.51
C LEU A 224 14.45 3.47 -13.78
N ASP A 225 15.68 3.96 -13.71
CA ASP A 225 16.40 4.66 -14.78
C ASP A 225 15.68 5.91 -15.34
N GLN A 226 14.67 6.40 -14.60
CA GLN A 226 13.92 7.60 -15.00
C GLN A 226 14.45 8.84 -14.29
N PRO A 227 14.39 9.99 -14.98
CA PRO A 227 14.67 11.29 -14.37
C PRO A 227 13.54 11.63 -13.38
N VAL A 228 13.93 11.89 -12.13
CA VAL A 228 12.99 12.20 -11.04
C VAL A 228 13.29 13.51 -10.37
N ARG A 229 12.25 14.15 -9.83
CA ARG A 229 12.33 15.28 -8.92
C ARG A 229 11.92 14.85 -7.52
N VAL A 230 12.81 15.02 -6.57
CA VAL A 230 12.61 14.74 -5.16
C VAL A 230 12.12 16.01 -4.47
N LEU A 231 10.89 15.98 -3.96
CA LEU A 231 10.26 17.08 -3.23
C LEU A 231 10.45 16.86 -1.74
N ASP A 232 11.62 17.19 -1.23
CA ASP A 232 11.97 17.10 0.19
C ASP A 232 11.70 18.45 0.87
N PRO A 233 11.05 18.51 2.05
CA PRO A 233 10.89 19.74 2.81
C PRO A 233 12.21 20.47 3.13
N LYS A 234 13.34 19.75 3.18
CA LYS A 234 14.67 20.30 3.43
C LYS A 234 15.35 20.88 2.20
N GLY A 235 14.79 20.64 1.01
CA GLY A 235 15.30 21.14 -0.26
C GLY A 235 14.99 20.18 -1.40
N GLU A 236 14.54 20.74 -2.52
CA GLU A 236 14.24 19.94 -3.72
C GLU A 236 15.49 19.69 -4.55
N PHE A 237 15.60 18.51 -5.16
CA PHE A 237 16.65 18.19 -6.09
C PHE A 237 16.18 17.22 -7.17
N GLY A 238 16.94 17.12 -8.26
CA GLY A 238 16.65 16.19 -9.35
C GLY A 238 17.79 15.22 -9.59
N GLY A 239 17.49 14.09 -10.22
CA GLY A 239 18.47 13.08 -10.59
C GLY A 239 17.84 11.93 -11.35
N ILE A 240 18.61 10.85 -11.53
CA ILE A 240 18.13 9.59 -12.12
C ILE A 240 17.93 8.59 -11.01
N ALA A 241 16.73 7.99 -10.92
CA ALA A 241 16.46 6.93 -9.97
C ALA A 241 17.12 5.62 -10.43
N LEU A 242 17.94 5.01 -9.57
CA LEU A 242 18.71 3.80 -9.86
C LEU A 242 18.10 2.52 -9.26
N GLY A 243 16.96 2.62 -8.59
CA GLY A 243 16.34 1.52 -7.83
C GLY A 243 16.29 1.83 -6.36
N ILE A 244 16.20 0.81 -5.52
CA ILE A 244 16.15 0.94 -4.06
C ILE A 244 17.30 0.18 -3.38
N ASP A 245 17.64 0.56 -2.16
CA ASP A 245 18.51 -0.23 -1.29
C ASP A 245 17.71 -1.28 -0.48
N ASN A 246 18.39 -2.04 0.38
CA ASN A 246 17.73 -3.04 1.22
C ASN A 246 16.78 -2.43 2.27
N HIS A 247 16.96 -1.16 2.61
CA HIS A 247 16.09 -0.42 3.53
C HIS A 247 14.92 0.29 2.83
N GLY A 248 14.75 0.05 1.51
CA GLY A 248 13.67 0.63 0.72
C GLY A 248 13.84 2.10 0.36
N GLN A 249 15.04 2.67 0.58
CA GLN A 249 15.36 4.04 0.18
C GLN A 249 15.55 4.10 -1.33
N LEU A 250 14.96 5.09 -2.00
CA LEU A 250 15.18 5.30 -3.42
C LEU A 250 16.59 5.87 -3.64
N LEU A 251 17.38 5.22 -4.46
CA LEU A 251 18.73 5.67 -4.80
C LEU A 251 18.65 6.62 -6.00
N VAL A 252 19.00 7.88 -5.80
CA VAL A 252 18.95 8.90 -6.85
C VAL A 252 20.35 9.40 -7.17
N LYS A 253 20.79 9.21 -8.41
CA LYS A 253 22.06 9.72 -8.93
C LYS A 253 21.88 11.20 -9.31
N THR A 254 22.53 12.09 -8.58
CA THR A 254 22.58 13.54 -8.84
C THR A 254 23.84 13.94 -9.59
N LYS A 255 23.86 15.14 -10.16
CA LYS A 255 25.07 15.69 -10.85
C LYS A 255 26.14 16.09 -9.85
N GLU A 256 25.76 16.57 -8.68
CA GLU A 256 26.67 17.23 -7.74
C GLU A 256 27.10 16.30 -6.58
N ASN A 257 26.19 15.47 -6.09
CA ASN A 257 26.37 14.72 -4.84
C ASN A 257 26.50 13.18 -5.04
N GLY A 258 26.67 12.71 -6.28
CA GLY A 258 26.72 11.28 -6.55
C GLY A 258 25.37 10.60 -6.31
N ILE A 259 25.38 9.43 -5.63
CA ILE A 259 24.15 8.68 -5.30
C ILE A 259 23.65 9.14 -3.94
N VAL A 260 22.42 9.67 -3.90
CA VAL A 260 21.74 10.14 -2.70
C VAL A 260 20.61 9.17 -2.37
N PRO A 261 20.60 8.55 -1.17
CA PRO A 261 19.47 7.75 -0.69
C PRO A 261 18.33 8.66 -0.24
N VAL A 262 17.11 8.34 -0.67
CA VAL A 262 15.88 9.10 -0.37
C VAL A 262 14.95 8.27 0.49
N TYR A 263 14.64 8.76 1.68
CA TYR A 263 13.73 8.10 2.62
C TYR A 263 12.25 8.36 2.24
N ALA A 264 11.41 7.34 2.43
CA ALA A 264 9.99 7.40 2.08
C ALA A 264 9.13 8.38 2.92
N GLY A 265 9.62 8.89 4.05
CA GLY A 265 8.90 9.69 5.04
C GLY A 265 8.06 10.83 4.46
N GLU A 266 8.50 12.07 4.60
CA GLU A 266 7.78 13.25 4.10
C GLU A 266 8.06 13.63 2.64
N VAL A 267 8.85 12.82 1.95
CA VAL A 267 9.29 13.07 0.58
C VAL A 267 8.24 12.61 -0.43
N SER A 268 8.12 13.35 -1.54
CA SER A 268 7.37 12.94 -2.72
C SER A 268 8.32 12.88 -3.92
N VAL A 269 8.22 11.83 -4.70
CA VAL A 269 8.98 11.68 -5.94
C VAL A 269 8.03 11.78 -7.13
N ARG A 270 8.43 12.57 -8.14
CA ARG A 270 7.67 12.76 -9.38
C ARG A 270 8.60 12.66 -10.57
N GLY A 271 8.05 12.33 -11.74
CA GLY A 271 8.73 12.57 -13.01
C GLY A 271 9.04 14.06 -13.20
N LEU A 272 9.99 14.40 -14.06
CA LEU A 272 10.37 15.81 -14.26
C LEU A 272 9.24 16.68 -14.80
N TYR A 273 8.35 16.09 -15.62
CA TYR A 273 7.29 16.82 -16.32
C TYR A 273 5.89 16.27 -16.05
N GLU A 274 5.77 15.07 -15.43
CA GLU A 274 4.53 14.34 -15.27
C GLU A 274 4.36 13.81 -13.83
N TYR A 275 3.26 13.12 -13.58
CA TYR A 275 2.97 12.48 -12.29
C TYR A 275 3.97 11.34 -11.98
N VAL A 276 4.42 10.64 -13.02
CA VAL A 276 5.41 9.54 -12.94
C VAL A 276 6.66 9.92 -13.66
#